data_49652e168dc328ff0cf96672fce7d2ba
#
_entry.id   49652e168dc328ff0cf96672fce7d2ba
#
_cell.length_a   1.000
_cell.length_b   1.000
_cell.length_c   1.000
_cell.angle_alpha   90.00
_cell.angle_beta   90.00
_cell.angle_gamma   90.00
#
_symmetry.space_group_name_H-M   'P 1'
#
loop_
_entity.id
_entity.type
_entity.pdbx_description
1 polymer ?
#
loop_
_entity_poly.entity_id
_entity_poly.type
_entity_poly.pdbx_seq_one_letter_code
_entity_poly.pdbx_strand_id
1 'polypeptide(L)'
;MTWFLCLLEIYNTIFVLVTVLFLKYGGENPKLFWARGLRALVRDVLDQAEDRQRNAHGMQYVGAVLQHLTGAKLECALGAGSVEHNSFSTSDAQKGRVGDFSIGDVAIHVTASPGEALIGRCRENIDDGRRPVIVTMARGLAVAEALAENAGLGGRIDVFEVEQFIALNLYELGKFGAQGRRVAIGDVVACYNKIIENVETDPSLRIEIRQ
;
A
#
# COMPACT_ATOMS: atom_id res chain seq x y z
N MET A 1 -36.94 3.04 2.21
CA MET A 1 -36.50 1.81 1.54
C MET A 1 -35.07 1.85 1.02
N THR A 2 -34.49 3.02 0.78
CA THR A 2 -33.11 3.23 0.30
C THR A 2 -32.00 3.06 1.38
N TRP A 3 -32.29 3.38 2.63
CA TRP A 3 -31.32 3.23 3.73
C TRP A 3 -31.04 1.78 4.13
N PHE A 4 -32.02 0.90 3.97
CA PHE A 4 -31.88 -0.53 4.30
C PHE A 4 -31.04 -1.28 3.27
N LEU A 5 -31.12 -0.88 1.99
CA LEU A 5 -30.30 -1.45 0.91
C LEU A 5 -28.84 -1.02 1.05
N CYS A 6 -28.58 0.22 1.42
CA CYS A 6 -27.21 0.72 1.64
C CYS A 6 -26.54 0.03 2.85
N LEU A 7 -27.29 -0.24 3.93
CA LEU A 7 -26.81 -1.02 5.07
C LEU A 7 -26.57 -2.50 4.72
N LEU A 8 -27.37 -3.08 3.84
CA LEU A 8 -27.21 -4.46 3.38
C LEU A 8 -25.97 -4.61 2.47
N GLU A 9 -25.70 -3.62 1.60
CA GLU A 9 -24.49 -3.59 0.77
C GLU A 9 -23.22 -3.39 1.61
N ILE A 10 -23.26 -2.51 2.60
CA ILE A 10 -22.16 -2.33 3.55
C ILE A 10 -21.94 -3.60 4.38
N TYR A 11 -23.01 -4.26 4.82
CA TYR A 11 -22.93 -5.53 5.56
C TYR A 11 -22.38 -6.67 4.70
N ASN A 12 -22.80 -6.77 3.43
CA ASN A 12 -22.26 -7.74 2.47
C ASN A 12 -20.78 -7.47 2.17
N THR A 13 -20.36 -6.22 1.96
CA THR A 13 -18.97 -5.85 1.69
C THR A 13 -18.07 -6.16 2.88
N ILE A 14 -18.54 -5.93 4.11
CA ILE A 14 -17.81 -6.23 5.35
C ILE A 14 -17.72 -7.74 5.60
N PHE A 15 -18.79 -8.49 5.34
CA PHE A 15 -18.81 -9.95 5.48
C PHE A 15 -17.87 -10.64 4.50
N VAL A 16 -17.74 -10.07 3.33
CA VAL A 16 -16.91 -10.55 2.24
C VAL A 16 -15.42 -10.37 2.54
N LEU A 17 -14.97 -9.25 3.13
CA LEU A 17 -13.57 -9.03 3.53
C LEU A 17 -13.04 -10.06 4.53
N VAL A 18 -13.90 -10.55 5.42
CA VAL A 18 -13.57 -11.56 6.44
C VAL A 18 -13.27 -12.93 5.83
N THR A 19 -13.86 -13.25 4.70
CA THR A 19 -13.87 -14.63 4.18
C THR A 19 -12.60 -14.99 3.37
N VAL A 20 -11.90 -14.04 2.77
CA VAL A 20 -10.70 -14.33 1.95
C VAL A 20 -9.48 -14.71 2.75
N LEU A 21 -9.24 -13.98 3.81
CA LEU A 21 -8.19 -14.36 4.76
C LEU A 21 -8.58 -15.63 5.53
N PHE A 22 -9.87 -15.90 5.65
CA PHE A 22 -10.43 -17.09 6.30
C PHE A 22 -10.12 -18.40 5.53
N LEU A 23 -10.14 -18.39 4.21
CA LEU A 23 -9.92 -19.60 3.40
C LEU A 23 -8.45 -20.00 3.26
N LYS A 24 -7.51 -19.04 3.38
CA LYS A 24 -6.06 -19.34 3.35
C LYS A 24 -5.61 -20.10 4.61
N TYR A 25 -6.29 -19.93 5.72
CA TYR A 25 -5.90 -20.49 7.02
C TYR A 25 -6.80 -21.63 7.49
N GLY A 26 -7.52 -22.30 6.60
CA GLY A 26 -8.13 -23.61 6.89
C GLY A 26 -9.23 -23.59 7.94
N GLY A 27 -10.18 -22.66 7.89
CA GLY A 27 -11.37 -22.69 8.75
C GLY A 27 -11.16 -22.09 10.15
N GLU A 28 -10.19 -21.21 10.32
CA GLU A 28 -10.03 -20.47 11.57
C GLU A 28 -11.27 -19.60 11.88
N ASN A 29 -11.65 -19.60 13.16
CA ASN A 29 -12.78 -18.83 13.68
C ASN A 29 -12.64 -17.34 13.30
N PRO A 30 -13.70 -16.66 12.78
CA PRO A 30 -13.67 -15.22 12.46
C PRO A 30 -13.15 -14.34 13.61
N LYS A 31 -13.33 -14.79 14.86
CA LYS A 31 -12.78 -14.11 16.04
C LYS A 31 -11.25 -14.12 16.07
N LEU A 32 -10.61 -15.18 15.56
CA LEU A 32 -9.14 -15.28 15.49
C LEU A 32 -8.55 -14.34 14.42
N PHE A 33 -9.24 -14.16 13.31
CA PHE A 33 -8.84 -13.17 12.28
C PHE A 33 -8.74 -11.75 12.86
N TRP A 34 -9.77 -11.31 13.59
CA TRP A 34 -9.78 -9.98 14.20
C TRP A 34 -8.83 -9.85 15.41
N ALA A 35 -8.32 -10.96 15.92
CA ALA A 35 -7.27 -10.97 16.94
C ALA A 35 -5.87 -10.74 16.34
N ARG A 36 -5.70 -10.85 15.02
CA ARG A 36 -4.42 -10.59 14.36
C ARG A 36 -4.10 -9.10 14.33
N GLY A 37 -2.81 -8.77 14.44
CA GLY A 37 -2.34 -7.40 14.28
C GLY A 37 -2.48 -6.92 12.84
N LEU A 38 -2.79 -5.63 12.63
CA LEU A 38 -2.96 -5.05 11.29
C LEU A 38 -1.70 -5.20 10.42
N ARG A 39 -0.50 -5.11 11.01
CA ARG A 39 0.76 -5.37 10.29
C ARG A 39 0.79 -6.78 9.67
N ALA A 40 0.32 -7.76 10.41
CA ALA A 40 0.28 -9.14 9.90
C ALA A 40 -0.68 -9.28 8.71
N LEU A 41 -1.79 -8.54 8.68
CA LEU A 41 -2.71 -8.52 7.54
C LEU A 41 -2.08 -7.89 6.30
N VAL A 42 -1.36 -6.78 6.46
CA VAL A 42 -0.61 -6.15 5.36
C VAL A 42 0.48 -7.09 4.85
N ARG A 43 1.22 -7.73 5.76
CA ARG A 43 2.25 -8.72 5.41
C ARG A 43 1.68 -9.87 4.58
N ASP A 44 0.54 -10.43 4.95
CA ASP A 44 -0.09 -11.53 4.21
C ASP A 44 -0.39 -11.15 2.74
N VAL A 45 -0.80 -9.91 2.49
CA VAL A 45 -1.01 -9.41 1.12
C VAL A 45 0.31 -9.34 0.35
N LEU A 46 1.37 -8.86 0.99
CA LEU A 46 2.70 -8.74 0.37
C LEU A 46 3.34 -10.12 0.14
N ASP A 47 3.20 -11.05 1.08
CA ASP A 47 3.69 -12.44 0.94
C ASP A 47 3.01 -13.13 -0.24
N GLN A 48 1.71 -12.90 -0.46
CA GLN A 48 1.01 -13.43 -1.64
C GLN A 48 1.53 -12.83 -2.94
N ALA A 49 1.86 -11.54 -2.97
CA ALA A 49 2.48 -10.90 -4.12
C ALA A 49 3.88 -11.49 -4.39
N GLU A 50 4.67 -11.76 -3.34
CA GLU A 50 5.98 -12.43 -3.46
C GLU A 50 5.85 -13.85 -3.99
N ASP A 51 4.89 -14.63 -3.48
CA ASP A 51 4.62 -15.99 -3.96
C ASP A 51 4.25 -16.00 -5.45
N ARG A 52 3.40 -15.07 -5.87
CA ARG A 52 3.03 -14.92 -7.29
C ARG A 52 4.23 -14.52 -8.13
N GLN A 53 5.04 -13.58 -7.68
CA GLN A 53 6.22 -13.12 -8.41
C GLN A 53 7.25 -14.24 -8.58
N ARG A 54 7.42 -15.12 -7.60
CA ARG A 54 8.29 -16.30 -7.71
C ARG A 54 7.80 -17.30 -8.76
N ASN A 55 6.48 -17.41 -8.94
CA ASN A 55 5.87 -18.37 -9.86
C ASN A 55 5.63 -17.81 -11.27
N ALA A 56 5.69 -16.49 -11.46
CA ALA A 56 5.45 -15.81 -12.73
C ALA A 56 6.69 -15.04 -13.18
N HIS A 57 7.46 -15.59 -14.10
CA HIS A 57 8.69 -14.98 -14.59
C HIS A 57 8.41 -13.65 -15.31
N GLY A 58 9.15 -12.61 -14.93
CA GLY A 58 9.12 -11.30 -15.60
C GLY A 58 8.06 -10.32 -15.09
N MET A 59 7.21 -10.69 -14.14
CA MET A 59 6.22 -9.79 -13.55
C MET A 59 6.68 -9.30 -12.17
N GLN A 60 6.54 -7.99 -11.93
CA GLN A 60 6.94 -7.36 -10.66
C GLN A 60 5.72 -7.12 -9.76
N TYR A 61 5.05 -8.18 -9.36
CA TYR A 61 3.84 -8.11 -8.54
C TYR A 61 4.03 -7.37 -7.21
N VAL A 62 5.16 -7.58 -6.54
CA VAL A 62 5.44 -6.95 -5.24
C VAL A 62 5.50 -5.43 -5.37
N GLY A 63 6.18 -4.92 -6.42
CA GLY A 63 6.28 -3.49 -6.67
C GLY A 63 4.92 -2.85 -6.93
N ALA A 64 4.10 -3.47 -7.79
CA ALA A 64 2.77 -3.00 -8.11
C ALA A 64 1.84 -2.98 -6.87
N VAL A 65 1.81 -4.09 -6.11
CA VAL A 65 1.00 -4.18 -4.88
C VAL A 65 1.44 -3.13 -3.86
N LEU A 66 2.74 -2.96 -3.64
CA LEU A 66 3.29 -1.94 -2.74
C LEU A 66 2.84 -0.53 -3.13
N GLN A 67 3.01 -0.16 -4.41
CA GLN A 67 2.64 1.16 -4.93
C GLN A 67 1.15 1.40 -4.74
N HIS A 68 0.30 0.50 -5.22
CA HIS A 68 -1.15 0.71 -5.18
C HIS A 68 -1.74 0.62 -3.78
N LEU A 69 -1.19 -0.21 -2.89
CA LEU A 69 -1.61 -0.27 -1.50
C LEU A 69 -1.23 1.01 -0.74
N THR A 70 -0.04 1.55 -1.01
CA THR A 70 0.39 2.85 -0.49
C THR A 70 -0.51 3.97 -1.01
N GLY A 71 -0.83 3.97 -2.31
CA GLY A 71 -1.74 4.94 -2.91
C GLY A 71 -3.15 4.89 -2.33
N ALA A 72 -3.71 3.69 -2.16
CA ALA A 72 -5.02 3.51 -1.53
C ALA A 72 -5.06 4.04 -0.08
N LYS A 73 -4.01 3.76 0.70
CA LYS A 73 -3.84 4.30 2.05
C LYS A 73 -3.82 5.83 2.05
N LEU A 74 -3.07 6.43 1.13
CA LEU A 74 -2.96 7.89 1.02
C LEU A 74 -4.30 8.51 0.64
N GLU A 75 -5.01 7.94 -0.32
CA GLU A 75 -6.32 8.41 -0.75
C GLU A 75 -7.38 8.30 0.35
N CYS A 76 -7.37 7.22 1.14
CA CYS A 76 -8.25 7.09 2.31
C CYS A 76 -7.93 8.11 3.40
N ALA A 77 -6.67 8.51 3.54
CA ALA A 77 -6.24 9.49 4.55
C ALA A 77 -6.53 10.94 4.14
N LEU A 78 -6.39 11.26 2.84
CA LEU A 78 -6.43 12.63 2.32
C LEU A 78 -7.76 12.97 1.63
N GLY A 79 -8.56 11.96 1.30
CA GLY A 79 -9.82 12.08 0.57
C GLY A 79 -9.72 11.59 -0.88
N ALA A 80 -10.86 11.22 -1.45
CA ALA A 80 -10.94 10.69 -2.80
C ALA A 80 -10.44 11.71 -3.84
N GLY A 81 -9.60 11.24 -4.77
CA GLY A 81 -9.01 12.06 -5.84
C GLY A 81 -7.86 12.98 -5.40
N SER A 82 -7.36 12.83 -4.16
CA SER A 82 -6.23 13.61 -3.65
C SER A 82 -4.87 13.11 -4.15
N VAL A 83 -4.83 11.91 -4.72
CA VAL A 83 -3.62 11.24 -5.17
C VAL A 83 -3.74 10.83 -6.63
N GLU A 84 -2.73 11.14 -7.43
CA GLU A 84 -2.65 10.66 -8.81
C GLU A 84 -2.13 9.23 -8.85
N HIS A 85 -2.89 8.33 -9.49
CA HIS A 85 -2.53 6.93 -9.65
C HIS A 85 -2.06 6.64 -11.06
N ASN A 86 -0.95 5.94 -11.19
CA ASN A 86 -0.37 5.55 -12.46
C ASN A 86 -0.11 4.04 -12.46
N SER A 87 -0.20 3.41 -13.64
CA SER A 87 0.20 2.01 -13.79
C SER A 87 1.66 1.84 -13.38
N PHE A 88 1.94 0.75 -12.67
CA PHE A 88 3.29 0.40 -12.26
C PHE A 88 4.24 0.26 -13.46
N SER A 89 3.77 -0.31 -14.57
CA SER A 89 4.55 -0.49 -15.79
C SER A 89 4.94 0.83 -16.49
N THR A 90 4.16 1.90 -16.30
CA THR A 90 4.44 3.23 -16.87
C THR A 90 5.29 4.09 -15.94
N SER A 91 5.35 3.76 -14.66
CA SER A 91 6.11 4.56 -13.67
C SER A 91 7.62 4.53 -13.92
N ASP A 92 8.17 3.44 -14.44
CA ASP A 92 9.60 3.34 -14.75
C ASP A 92 9.99 4.06 -16.07
N ALA A 93 9.04 4.30 -16.97
CA ALA A 93 9.33 4.83 -18.30
C ALA A 93 9.33 6.37 -18.41
N GLN A 94 8.76 7.08 -17.45
CA GLN A 94 8.68 8.55 -17.49
C GLN A 94 9.86 9.20 -16.77
N LYS A 95 10.86 9.63 -17.56
CA LYS A 95 11.92 10.53 -17.10
C LYS A 95 11.28 11.83 -16.59
N GLY A 96 11.56 12.20 -15.33
CA GLY A 96 11.13 13.48 -14.76
C GLY A 96 10.01 13.39 -13.72
N ARG A 97 9.59 12.20 -13.29
CA ARG A 97 8.67 12.08 -12.15
C ARG A 97 9.36 12.42 -10.84
N VAL A 98 8.69 13.25 -10.06
CA VAL A 98 9.13 13.68 -8.73
C VAL A 98 9.19 12.50 -7.74
N GLY A 99 8.27 11.53 -7.90
CA GLY A 99 8.12 10.31 -7.09
C GLY A 99 6.94 9.49 -7.60
N ASP A 100 6.60 8.41 -6.92
CA ASP A 100 5.38 7.63 -7.22
C ASP A 100 4.13 8.43 -6.83
N PHE A 101 4.23 9.22 -5.75
CA PHE A 101 3.20 10.17 -5.34
C PHE A 101 3.83 11.51 -4.97
N SER A 102 3.15 12.61 -5.33
CA SER A 102 3.55 13.97 -4.96
C SER A 102 2.40 14.64 -4.20
N ILE A 103 2.63 15.00 -2.94
CA ILE A 103 1.61 15.55 -2.04
C ILE A 103 2.19 16.79 -1.36
N GLY A 104 1.72 17.98 -1.73
CA GLY A 104 2.31 19.24 -1.27
C GLY A 104 3.79 19.32 -1.66
N ASP A 105 4.67 19.50 -0.68
CA ASP A 105 6.13 19.51 -0.85
C ASP A 105 6.79 18.12 -0.68
N VAL A 106 6.00 17.07 -0.48
CA VAL A 106 6.50 15.70 -0.25
C VAL A 106 6.52 14.90 -1.54
N ALA A 107 7.66 14.26 -1.82
CA ALA A 107 7.84 13.29 -2.89
C ALA A 107 7.95 11.88 -2.28
N ILE A 108 6.95 11.04 -2.52
CA ILE A 108 6.91 9.67 -1.97
C ILE A 108 7.37 8.69 -3.05
N HIS A 109 8.39 7.91 -2.72
CA HIS A 109 8.92 6.82 -3.53
C HIS A 109 8.57 5.49 -2.88
N VAL A 110 8.00 4.57 -3.66
CA VAL A 110 7.59 3.24 -3.18
C VAL A 110 8.42 2.18 -3.90
N THR A 111 9.14 1.36 -3.15
CA THR A 111 10.00 0.34 -3.74
C THR A 111 10.16 -0.88 -2.85
N ALA A 112 10.20 -2.07 -3.46
CA ALA A 112 10.55 -3.31 -2.76
C ALA A 112 12.06 -3.45 -2.53
N SER A 113 12.90 -2.75 -3.34
CA SER A 113 14.34 -2.90 -3.34
C SER A 113 15.00 -1.54 -3.59
N PRO A 114 15.27 -0.77 -2.53
CA PRO A 114 15.96 0.51 -2.63
C PRO A 114 17.37 0.35 -3.24
N GLY A 115 17.77 1.29 -4.08
CA GLY A 115 19.08 1.32 -4.72
C GLY A 115 19.60 2.75 -4.90
N GLU A 116 20.85 2.89 -5.36
CA GLU A 116 21.53 4.18 -5.54
C GLU A 116 20.78 5.13 -6.48
N ALA A 117 20.16 4.60 -7.53
CA ALA A 117 19.37 5.41 -8.46
C ALA A 117 18.17 6.09 -7.78
N LEU A 118 17.55 5.44 -6.79
CA LEU A 118 16.48 6.04 -5.98
C LEU A 118 17.04 7.17 -5.12
N ILE A 119 18.19 6.97 -4.48
CA ILE A 119 18.84 8.00 -3.67
C ILE A 119 19.24 9.21 -4.53
N GLY A 120 19.66 8.97 -5.78
CA GLY A 120 19.89 10.05 -6.76
C GLY A 120 18.62 10.89 -7.01
N ARG A 121 17.46 10.26 -7.22
CA ARG A 121 16.16 10.94 -7.35
C ARG A 121 15.76 11.70 -6.07
N CYS A 122 16.03 11.13 -4.90
CA CYS A 122 15.80 11.83 -3.64
C CYS A 122 16.66 13.09 -3.52
N ARG A 123 17.91 13.06 -4.00
CA ARG A 123 18.77 14.24 -4.07
C ARG A 123 18.17 15.32 -4.96
N GLU A 124 17.74 14.95 -6.17
CA GLU A 124 17.06 15.87 -7.10
C GLU A 124 15.81 16.49 -6.44
N ASN A 125 15.00 15.68 -5.73
CA ASN A 125 13.85 16.22 -4.99
C ASN A 125 14.25 17.25 -3.94
N ILE A 126 15.33 16.99 -3.19
CA ILE A 126 15.84 17.90 -2.16
C ILE A 126 16.34 19.21 -2.81
N ASP A 127 17.06 19.12 -3.93
CA ASP A 127 17.58 20.28 -4.65
C ASP A 127 16.42 21.15 -5.24
N ASP A 128 15.29 20.50 -5.57
CA ASP A 128 14.03 21.15 -5.98
C ASP A 128 13.17 21.65 -4.79
N GLY A 129 13.69 21.59 -3.57
CA GLY A 129 13.00 22.07 -2.37
C GLY A 129 11.93 21.13 -1.83
N ARG A 130 11.93 19.86 -2.25
CA ARG A 130 10.96 18.84 -1.81
C ARG A 130 11.52 17.97 -0.70
N ARG A 131 10.63 17.30 0.00
CA ARG A 131 10.95 16.32 1.06
C ARG A 131 10.76 14.91 0.53
N PRO A 132 11.82 14.15 0.26
CA PRO A 132 11.69 12.78 -0.17
C PRO A 132 11.33 11.86 0.99
N VAL A 133 10.37 10.97 0.72
CA VAL A 133 9.94 9.88 1.60
C VAL A 133 10.08 8.58 0.83
N ILE A 134 10.69 7.57 1.44
CA ILE A 134 10.80 6.22 0.89
C ILE A 134 9.89 5.30 1.69
N VAL A 135 8.98 4.61 1.01
CA VAL A 135 8.18 3.51 1.59
C VAL A 135 8.69 2.20 1.00
N THR A 136 9.13 1.29 1.85
CA THR A 136 9.77 0.04 1.41
C THR A 136 9.39 -1.15 2.29
N MET A 137 9.78 -2.36 1.87
CA MET A 137 9.66 -3.58 2.66
C MET A 137 10.60 -3.53 3.88
N ALA A 138 10.29 -4.31 4.92
CA ALA A 138 11.11 -4.39 6.13
C ALA A 138 12.60 -4.66 5.83
N ARG A 139 12.88 -5.53 4.86
CA ARG A 139 14.25 -5.84 4.41
C ARG A 139 14.96 -4.68 3.71
N GLY A 140 14.20 -3.72 3.15
CA GLY A 140 14.74 -2.55 2.44
C GLY A 140 15.04 -1.36 3.35
N LEU A 141 14.50 -1.33 4.57
CA LEU A 141 14.61 -0.19 5.47
C LEU A 141 16.07 0.18 5.73
N ALA A 142 16.84 -0.73 6.33
CA ALA A 142 18.25 -0.48 6.66
C ALA A 142 19.12 -0.24 5.42
N VAL A 143 18.74 -0.83 4.27
CA VAL A 143 19.45 -0.60 2.99
C VAL A 143 19.23 0.84 2.53
N ALA A 144 17.98 1.34 2.54
CA ALA A 144 17.69 2.71 2.13
C ALA A 144 18.38 3.73 3.05
N GLU A 145 18.33 3.51 4.36
CA GLU A 145 19.00 4.36 5.35
C GLU A 145 20.53 4.41 5.12
N ALA A 146 21.16 3.25 4.96
CA ALA A 146 22.60 3.18 4.70
C ALA A 146 23.00 3.85 3.38
N LEU A 147 22.20 3.68 2.32
CA LEU A 147 22.44 4.36 1.04
C LEU A 147 22.29 5.87 1.15
N ALA A 148 21.29 6.35 1.90
CA ALA A 148 21.09 7.78 2.15
C ALA A 148 22.28 8.37 2.94
N GLU A 149 22.76 7.66 3.97
CA GLU A 149 23.93 8.05 4.75
C GLU A 149 25.19 8.13 3.88
N ASN A 150 25.47 7.08 3.10
CA ASN A 150 26.62 7.03 2.21
C ASN A 150 26.60 8.15 1.16
N ALA A 151 25.41 8.58 0.74
CA ALA A 151 25.23 9.70 -0.17
C ALA A 151 25.31 11.08 0.51
N GLY A 152 25.52 11.16 1.82
CA GLY A 152 25.51 12.42 2.57
C GLY A 152 24.11 13.03 2.73
N LEU A 153 23.06 12.22 2.62
CA LEU A 153 21.65 12.62 2.76
C LEU A 153 21.00 12.05 4.02
N GLY A 154 21.79 11.50 4.95
CA GLY A 154 21.31 11.03 6.24
C GLY A 154 20.51 12.10 6.97
N GLY A 155 19.32 11.73 7.51
CA GLY A 155 18.41 12.66 8.17
C GLY A 155 17.68 13.65 7.26
N ARG A 156 17.86 13.57 5.93
CA ARG A 156 17.14 14.39 4.93
C ARG A 156 16.11 13.58 4.12
N ILE A 157 16.11 12.27 4.28
CA ILE A 157 15.18 11.33 3.64
C ILE A 157 14.50 10.55 4.77
N ASP A 158 13.16 10.59 4.80
CA ASP A 158 12.38 9.74 5.71
C ASP A 158 12.18 8.37 5.07
N VAL A 159 12.46 7.30 5.82
CA VAL A 159 12.29 5.92 5.35
C VAL A 159 11.29 5.20 6.23
N PHE A 160 10.20 4.70 5.63
CA PHE A 160 9.13 3.98 6.34
C PHE A 160 9.01 2.54 5.86
N GLU A 161 8.84 1.64 6.82
CA GLU A 161 8.44 0.26 6.56
C GLU A 161 6.95 0.22 6.25
N VAL A 162 6.58 -0.43 5.12
CA VAL A 162 5.23 -0.37 4.56
C VAL A 162 4.14 -0.94 5.47
N GLU A 163 4.41 -2.08 6.14
CA GLU A 163 3.42 -2.69 7.03
C GLU A 163 3.06 -1.75 8.19
N GLN A 164 4.06 -1.07 8.75
CA GLN A 164 3.86 -0.11 9.82
C GLN A 164 3.20 1.16 9.33
N PHE A 165 3.62 1.65 8.15
CA PHE A 165 3.08 2.84 7.52
C PHE A 165 1.58 2.73 7.25
N ILE A 166 1.12 1.56 6.78
CA ILE A 166 -0.29 1.28 6.49
C ILE A 166 -1.05 0.98 7.78
N ALA A 167 -0.51 0.10 8.65
CA ALA A 167 -1.20 -0.34 9.85
C ALA A 167 -1.49 0.83 10.81
N LEU A 168 -0.53 1.76 10.99
CA LEU A 168 -0.72 2.91 11.86
C LEU A 168 -1.87 3.79 11.34
N ASN A 169 -1.91 4.05 10.05
CA ASN A 169 -2.98 4.83 9.45
C ASN A 169 -4.37 4.15 9.58
N LEU A 170 -4.43 2.82 9.44
CA LEU A 170 -5.66 2.07 9.69
C LEU A 170 -6.14 2.19 11.15
N TYR A 171 -5.22 2.24 12.11
CA TYR A 171 -5.56 2.52 13.51
C TYR A 171 -6.13 3.94 13.68
N GLU A 172 -5.49 4.94 13.07
CA GLU A 172 -5.88 6.34 13.15
C GLU A 172 -7.24 6.58 12.49
N LEU A 173 -7.43 6.11 11.25
CA LEU A 173 -8.71 6.18 10.52
C LEU A 173 -9.83 5.47 11.28
N GLY A 174 -9.52 4.31 11.88
CA GLY A 174 -10.43 3.55 12.72
C GLY A 174 -10.61 4.11 14.13
N LYS A 175 -10.00 5.28 14.45
CA LYS A 175 -10.04 5.91 15.77
C LYS A 175 -9.70 4.94 16.91
N PHE A 176 -8.77 4.02 16.64
CA PHE A 176 -8.33 2.95 17.54
C PHE A 176 -9.45 2.01 18.02
N GLY A 177 -10.68 2.14 17.51
CA GLY A 177 -11.84 1.30 17.82
C GLY A 177 -11.92 0.04 16.94
N ALA A 178 -12.45 -1.07 17.46
CA ALA A 178 -12.53 -2.33 16.73
C ALA A 178 -13.42 -2.22 15.47
N GLN A 179 -14.58 -1.57 15.59
CA GLN A 179 -15.50 -1.38 14.47
C GLN A 179 -14.91 -0.41 13.43
N GLY A 180 -14.31 0.69 13.87
CA GLY A 180 -13.67 1.67 12.98
C GLY A 180 -12.52 1.04 12.19
N ARG A 181 -11.70 0.19 12.80
CA ARG A 181 -10.64 -0.56 12.07
C ARG A 181 -11.19 -1.46 10.96
N ARG A 182 -12.33 -2.12 11.21
CA ARG A 182 -12.98 -2.96 10.18
C ARG A 182 -13.42 -2.13 8.99
N VAL A 183 -14.04 -0.98 9.23
CA VAL A 183 -14.45 -0.03 8.19
C VAL A 183 -13.21 0.46 7.42
N ALA A 184 -12.19 0.94 8.12
CA ALA A 184 -10.96 1.46 7.51
C ALA A 184 -10.24 0.41 6.64
N ILE A 185 -10.20 -0.86 7.06
CA ILE A 185 -9.67 -1.95 6.22
C ILE A 185 -10.51 -2.11 4.95
N GLY A 186 -11.83 -2.14 5.08
CA GLY A 186 -12.75 -2.25 3.95
C GLY A 186 -12.57 -1.11 2.94
N ASP A 187 -12.46 0.12 3.43
CA ASP A 187 -12.28 1.31 2.61
C ASP A 187 -10.95 1.27 1.84
N VAL A 188 -9.84 0.89 2.50
CA VAL A 188 -8.53 0.77 1.84
C VAL A 188 -8.54 -0.33 0.78
N VAL A 189 -9.15 -1.49 1.04
CA VAL A 189 -9.25 -2.57 0.03
C VAL A 189 -10.15 -2.18 -1.14
N ALA A 190 -11.28 -1.52 -0.88
CA ALA A 190 -12.17 -1.03 -1.93
C ALA A 190 -11.46 0.02 -2.80
N CYS A 191 -10.75 0.96 -2.19
CA CYS A 191 -9.94 1.96 -2.88
C CYS A 191 -8.82 1.29 -3.71
N TYR A 192 -8.08 0.35 -3.12
CA TYR A 192 -7.04 -0.42 -3.81
C TYR A 192 -7.59 -1.12 -5.07
N ASN A 193 -8.70 -1.85 -4.94
CA ASN A 193 -9.29 -2.56 -6.07
C ASN A 193 -9.77 -1.61 -7.17
N LYS A 194 -10.32 -0.45 -6.80
CA LYS A 194 -10.70 0.60 -7.75
C LYS A 194 -9.49 1.18 -8.48
N ILE A 195 -8.37 1.37 -7.79
CA ILE A 195 -7.11 1.79 -8.42
C ILE A 195 -6.68 0.75 -9.44
N ILE A 196 -6.59 -0.54 -9.05
CA ILE A 196 -6.21 -1.63 -9.96
C ILE A 196 -7.10 -1.66 -11.21
N GLU A 197 -8.41 -1.56 -11.04
CA GLU A 197 -9.37 -1.55 -12.18
C GLU A 197 -9.13 -0.40 -13.16
N ASN A 198 -8.69 0.75 -12.66
CA ASN A 198 -8.54 1.95 -13.48
C ASN A 198 -7.16 2.05 -14.15
N VAL A 199 -6.10 1.53 -13.52
CA VAL A 199 -4.73 1.80 -13.96
C VAL A 199 -3.94 0.57 -14.40
N GLU A 200 -4.36 -0.64 -14.00
CA GLU A 200 -3.66 -1.87 -14.35
C GLU A 200 -4.44 -2.69 -15.37
N THR A 201 -3.71 -3.36 -16.26
CA THR A 201 -4.29 -4.29 -17.24
C THR A 201 -4.44 -5.70 -16.70
N ASP A 202 -3.74 -6.02 -15.60
CA ASP A 202 -3.79 -7.34 -14.96
C ASP A 202 -4.78 -7.34 -13.78
N PRO A 203 -6.00 -7.91 -13.97
CA PRO A 203 -6.99 -7.97 -12.90
C PRO A 203 -6.59 -8.89 -11.75
N SER A 204 -5.56 -9.73 -11.92
CA SER A 204 -5.09 -10.65 -10.87
C SER A 204 -4.39 -9.93 -9.71
N LEU A 205 -4.06 -8.65 -9.89
CA LEU A 205 -3.54 -7.77 -8.82
C LEU A 205 -4.62 -7.39 -7.80
N ARG A 206 -5.91 -7.58 -8.10
CA ARG A 206 -6.99 -7.28 -7.16
C ARG A 206 -6.90 -8.16 -5.92
N ILE A 207 -7.23 -7.56 -4.80
CA ILE A 207 -7.47 -8.30 -3.57
C ILE A 207 -8.87 -8.91 -3.69
N GLU A 208 -8.93 -10.17 -4.13
CA GLU A 208 -10.18 -10.91 -4.19
C GLU A 208 -10.57 -11.40 -2.80
N ILE A 209 -11.80 -11.14 -2.48
CA ILE A 209 -12.45 -11.60 -1.28
C ILE A 209 -13.31 -12.82 -1.68
N ARG A 210 -12.82 -14.04 -1.42
CA ARG A 210 -13.62 -15.25 -1.68
C ARG A 210 -14.57 -15.49 -0.51
N GLN A 211 -15.86 -15.64 -0.83
CA GLN A 211 -16.92 -16.04 0.10
C GLN A 211 -16.79 -17.51 0.49
#